data_92966e3c4d7c3337838ea2c60e4a7193
#
_entry.id   92966e3c4d7c3337838ea2c60e4a7193
#
_cell.length_a   1.000
_cell.length_b   1.000
_cell.length_c   1.000
_cell.angle_alpha   90.00
_cell.angle_beta   90.00
_cell.angle_gamma   90.00
#
_symmetry.space_group_name_H-M   'P 1'
#
loop_
_entity.id
_entity.type
_entity.pdbx_description
1 polymer ?
#
loop_
_entity_poly.entity_id
_entity_poly.type
_entity_poly.pdbx_seq_one_letter_code
_entity_poly.pdbx_strand_id
1 'polypeptide(L)'
;MNGGFIEKPVREEITYGDIHESRDNLWNFLFFTGYLKVKNQRQEGENIYLQMSIPNREIKSIYRQSILIWFDRKISSTDRSPLIKALEEGDCRTAENFISEQLLDTISYFDYAESYYHGFLAGLLKGAGPYEVVSNRESGTGRPDLILREKKFMGKAMVLELKTAERFSDMEAKCEEAMQQIEDRNYVESLMDDGYRPVLKYGICFFKKGCRIIGK
;
A
#
# COMPACT_ATOMS: atom_id res chain seq x y z
N MET A 1 -10.80 2.17 5.27
CA MET A 1 -11.66 2.51 6.43
C MET A 1 -12.98 3.12 5.95
N ASN A 2 -13.73 2.39 5.13
CA ASN A 2 -14.94 2.89 4.46
C ASN A 2 -16.24 2.45 5.18
N GLY A 3 -16.33 2.66 6.49
CA GLY A 3 -17.58 2.41 7.22
C GLY A 3 -17.90 0.93 7.52
N GLY A 4 -16.97 0.02 7.30
CA GLY A 4 -17.08 -1.39 7.65
C GLY A 4 -17.20 -1.63 9.15
N PHE A 5 -17.52 -2.87 9.51
CA PHE A 5 -17.50 -3.36 10.88
C PHE A 5 -16.66 -4.63 10.95
N ILE A 6 -16.20 -4.95 12.16
CA ILE A 6 -15.63 -6.25 12.51
C ILE A 6 -16.58 -6.97 13.43
N GLU A 7 -16.70 -8.30 13.33
CA GLU A 7 -17.47 -9.12 14.26
C GLU A 7 -16.52 -9.99 15.07
N LYS A 8 -16.58 -9.86 16.40
CA LYS A 8 -15.70 -10.55 17.33
C LYS A 8 -16.45 -10.97 18.60
N PRO A 9 -16.05 -12.11 19.22
CA PRO A 9 -16.62 -12.52 20.50
C PRO A 9 -16.19 -11.53 21.58
N VAL A 10 -17.11 -11.26 22.52
CA VAL A 10 -16.83 -10.46 23.71
C VAL A 10 -16.30 -11.35 24.83
N ARG A 11 -15.24 -10.88 25.48
CA ARG A 11 -14.70 -11.42 26.74
C ARG A 11 -14.61 -10.28 27.73
N GLU A 12 -15.39 -10.35 28.80
CA GLU A 12 -15.44 -9.30 29.82
C GLU A 12 -14.24 -9.31 30.76
N GLU A 13 -13.58 -10.46 30.90
CA GLU A 13 -12.47 -10.68 31.84
C GLU A 13 -11.09 -10.47 31.19
N ILE A 14 -10.87 -9.35 30.50
CA ILE A 14 -9.58 -9.05 29.86
C ILE A 14 -8.84 -8.00 30.64
N THR A 15 -7.61 -8.31 31.06
CA THR A 15 -6.68 -7.39 31.71
C THR A 15 -5.70 -6.79 30.69
N TYR A 16 -4.98 -5.73 31.09
CA TYR A 16 -3.92 -5.14 30.26
C TYR A 16 -2.81 -6.13 29.87
N GLY A 17 -2.55 -7.15 30.72
CA GLY A 17 -1.57 -8.19 30.46
C GLY A 17 -1.97 -9.10 29.28
N ASP A 18 -3.26 -9.33 29.11
CA ASP A 18 -3.79 -10.30 28.17
C ASP A 18 -3.90 -9.78 26.73
N ILE A 19 -3.68 -8.46 26.51
CA ILE A 19 -3.86 -7.80 25.20
C ILE A 19 -2.99 -8.46 24.12
N HIS A 20 -1.80 -8.90 24.48
CA HIS A 20 -0.83 -9.49 23.55
C HIS A 20 -1.02 -10.99 23.32
N GLU A 21 -1.86 -11.66 24.08
CA GLU A 21 -2.06 -13.11 24.01
C GLU A 21 -2.89 -13.54 22.80
N SER A 22 -3.86 -12.69 22.38
CA SER A 22 -4.65 -12.96 21.18
C SER A 22 -5.12 -11.68 20.47
N ARG A 23 -5.40 -11.83 19.17
CA ARG A 23 -6.01 -10.72 18.40
C ARG A 23 -7.41 -10.36 18.90
N ASP A 24 -8.16 -11.31 19.44
CA ASP A 24 -9.52 -11.07 19.94
C ASP A 24 -9.47 -10.27 21.24
N ASN A 25 -8.45 -10.48 22.09
CA ASN A 25 -8.22 -9.67 23.28
C ASN A 25 -7.95 -8.19 22.92
N LEU A 26 -7.18 -7.95 21.87
CA LEU A 26 -6.95 -6.57 21.38
C LEU A 26 -8.27 -5.89 20.95
N TRP A 27 -9.16 -6.59 20.24
CA TRP A 27 -10.44 -6.02 19.81
C TRP A 27 -11.35 -5.70 20.99
N ASN A 28 -11.40 -6.57 21.99
CA ASN A 28 -12.15 -6.36 23.21
C ASN A 28 -11.59 -5.16 24.00
N PHE A 29 -10.26 -5.07 24.14
CA PHE A 29 -9.63 -3.93 24.79
C PHE A 29 -9.98 -2.60 24.09
N LEU A 30 -9.88 -2.55 22.76
CA LEU A 30 -10.25 -1.36 21.99
C LEU A 30 -11.73 -0.99 22.12
N PHE A 31 -12.60 -1.99 22.31
CA PHE A 31 -14.02 -1.76 22.59
C PHE A 31 -14.23 -1.18 24.00
N PHE A 32 -13.70 -1.82 25.04
CA PHE A 32 -13.90 -1.38 26.42
C PHE A 32 -13.25 0.01 26.72
N THR A 33 -12.20 0.36 25.99
CA THR A 33 -11.58 1.68 26.09
C THR A 33 -12.21 2.77 25.22
N GLY A 34 -13.29 2.44 24.49
CA GLY A 34 -14.05 3.40 23.67
C GLY A 34 -13.44 3.69 22.29
N TYR A 35 -12.39 2.97 21.89
CA TYR A 35 -11.84 3.07 20.53
C TYR A 35 -12.68 2.36 19.47
N LEU A 36 -13.62 1.52 19.89
CA LEU A 36 -14.63 0.91 19.03
C LEU A 36 -16.01 1.10 19.65
N LYS A 37 -17.05 1.15 18.82
CA LYS A 37 -18.45 1.15 19.24
C LYS A 37 -19.20 -0.03 18.66
N VAL A 38 -20.16 -0.57 19.40
CA VAL A 38 -21.08 -1.60 18.91
C VAL A 38 -22.06 -1.00 17.93
N LYS A 39 -22.26 -1.69 16.81
CA LYS A 39 -23.36 -1.46 15.86
C LYS A 39 -24.49 -2.46 16.04
N ASN A 40 -24.12 -3.70 16.30
CA ASN A 40 -25.06 -4.80 16.47
C ASN A 40 -24.43 -5.87 17.35
N GLN A 41 -25.27 -6.74 17.94
CA GLN A 41 -24.82 -7.89 18.70
C GLN A 41 -25.59 -9.14 18.28
N ARG A 42 -24.94 -10.29 18.35
CA ARG A 42 -25.49 -11.60 18.06
C ARG A 42 -25.04 -12.58 19.13
N GLN A 43 -25.95 -13.39 19.59
CA GLN A 43 -25.65 -14.49 20.53
C GLN A 43 -25.59 -15.81 19.76
N GLU A 44 -24.57 -16.60 20.06
CA GLU A 44 -24.41 -17.95 19.50
C GLU A 44 -23.95 -18.88 20.63
N GLY A 45 -24.87 -19.68 21.13
CA GLY A 45 -24.69 -20.48 22.36
C GLY A 45 -24.42 -19.57 23.56
N GLU A 46 -23.30 -19.80 24.24
CA GLU A 46 -22.85 -19.00 25.39
C GLU A 46 -22.04 -17.77 24.99
N ASN A 47 -21.68 -17.64 23.69
CA ASN A 47 -20.85 -16.55 23.22
C ASN A 47 -21.67 -15.39 22.68
N ILE A 48 -21.29 -14.16 23.04
CA ILE A 48 -21.82 -12.92 22.49
C ILE A 48 -20.81 -12.39 21.47
N TYR A 49 -21.26 -12.18 20.25
CA TYR A 49 -20.50 -11.56 19.17
C TYR A 49 -20.94 -10.12 18.97
N LEU A 50 -19.99 -9.19 18.96
CA LEU A 50 -20.27 -7.78 18.71
C LEU A 50 -19.79 -7.40 17.32
N GLN A 51 -20.66 -6.73 16.57
CA GLN A 51 -20.29 -5.99 15.37
C GLN A 51 -19.81 -4.60 15.77
N MET A 52 -18.52 -4.38 15.67
CA MET A 52 -17.86 -3.17 16.15
C MET A 52 -17.36 -2.30 15.00
N SER A 53 -17.42 -0.99 15.16
CA SER A 53 -16.92 0.00 14.19
C SER A 53 -16.24 1.15 14.89
N ILE A 54 -15.49 1.95 14.12
CA ILE A 54 -14.87 3.19 14.61
C ILE A 54 -15.99 4.18 15.00
N PRO A 55 -15.96 4.75 16.22
CA PRO A 55 -17.09 5.53 16.74
C PRO A 55 -17.25 6.90 16.07
N ASN A 56 -16.17 7.60 15.76
CA ASN A 56 -16.19 8.99 15.30
C ASN A 56 -14.95 9.33 14.45
N ARG A 57 -14.88 10.59 13.99
CA ARG A 57 -13.80 11.07 13.12
C ARG A 57 -12.47 11.22 13.87
N GLU A 58 -12.52 11.56 15.16
CA GLU A 58 -11.34 11.75 16.01
C GLU A 58 -10.61 10.42 16.18
N ILE A 59 -11.32 9.38 16.55
CA ILE A 59 -10.75 8.01 16.66
C ILE A 59 -10.28 7.49 15.30
N LYS A 60 -11.00 7.79 14.22
CA LYS A 60 -10.54 7.46 12.86
C LYS A 60 -9.21 8.14 12.53
N SER A 61 -9.03 9.39 12.94
CA SER A 61 -7.77 10.13 12.75
C SER A 61 -6.63 9.52 13.56
N ILE A 62 -6.87 9.14 14.83
CA ILE A 62 -5.88 8.46 15.67
C ILE A 62 -5.41 7.15 15.03
N TYR A 63 -6.34 6.30 14.59
CA TYR A 63 -5.98 5.06 13.90
C TYR A 63 -5.15 5.32 12.63
N ARG A 64 -5.57 6.32 11.83
CA ARG A 64 -4.85 6.69 10.61
C ARG A 64 -3.42 7.13 10.90
N GLN A 65 -3.22 8.00 11.90
CA GLN A 65 -1.90 8.46 12.30
C GLN A 65 -1.04 7.32 12.85
N SER A 66 -1.60 6.46 13.69
CA SER A 66 -0.88 5.30 14.24
C SER A 66 -0.43 4.33 13.15
N ILE A 67 -1.28 4.06 12.16
CA ILE A 67 -0.94 3.22 11.00
C ILE A 67 0.17 3.87 10.18
N LEU A 68 0.10 5.19 9.93
CA LEU A 68 1.14 5.91 9.18
C LEU A 68 2.48 5.88 9.90
N ILE A 69 2.49 6.14 11.21
CA ILE A 69 3.72 6.10 12.04
C ILE A 69 4.32 4.69 12.04
N TRP A 70 3.48 3.67 12.19
CA TRP A 70 3.93 2.27 12.15
C TRP A 70 4.52 1.93 10.77
N PHE A 71 3.85 2.35 9.70
CA PHE A 71 4.30 2.15 8.33
C PHE A 71 5.64 2.86 8.06
N ASP A 72 5.76 4.13 8.47
CA ASP A 72 7.01 4.89 8.34
C ASP A 72 8.17 4.23 9.09
N ARG A 73 7.93 3.74 10.31
CA ARG A 73 8.95 3.00 11.09
C ARG A 73 9.36 1.71 10.40
N LYS A 74 8.39 0.93 9.93
CA LYS A 74 8.67 -0.35 9.23
C LYS A 74 9.48 -0.11 7.96
N ILE A 75 9.08 0.86 7.14
CA ILE A 75 9.79 1.21 5.90
C ILE A 75 11.18 1.77 6.19
N SER A 76 11.33 2.64 7.18
CA SER A 76 12.62 3.24 7.53
C SER A 76 13.63 2.22 8.05
N SER A 77 13.17 1.13 8.67
CA SER A 77 14.03 0.04 9.14
C SER A 77 14.37 -1.01 8.08
N THR A 78 13.74 -0.95 6.90
CA THR A 78 13.95 -1.91 5.81
C THR A 78 15.02 -1.38 4.86
N ASP A 79 16.05 -2.19 4.56
CA ASP A 79 16.97 -1.88 3.48
C ASP A 79 16.25 -2.00 2.12
N ARG A 80 16.11 -0.87 1.44
CA ARG A 80 15.41 -0.78 0.15
C ARG A 80 16.35 -0.73 -1.04
N SER A 81 17.66 -0.82 -0.78
CA SER A 81 18.68 -0.83 -1.84
C SER A 81 18.47 -1.96 -2.86
N PRO A 82 18.05 -3.19 -2.45
CA PRO A 82 17.77 -4.25 -3.41
C PRO A 82 16.62 -3.91 -4.37
N LEU A 83 15.56 -3.23 -3.88
CA LEU A 83 14.44 -2.80 -4.73
C LEU A 83 14.88 -1.76 -5.77
N ILE A 84 15.62 -0.73 -5.33
CA ILE A 84 16.11 0.32 -6.22
C ILE A 84 17.02 -0.27 -7.28
N LYS A 85 17.98 -1.13 -6.87
CA LYS A 85 18.87 -1.81 -7.80
C LYS A 85 18.11 -2.67 -8.82
N ALA A 86 17.14 -3.45 -8.37
CA ALA A 86 16.28 -4.26 -9.26
C ALA A 86 15.54 -3.40 -10.29
N LEU A 87 14.99 -2.26 -9.87
CA LEU A 87 14.35 -1.31 -10.79
C LEU A 87 15.35 -0.64 -11.74
N GLU A 88 16.58 -0.35 -11.31
CA GLU A 88 17.64 0.22 -12.20
C GLU A 88 18.13 -0.76 -13.25
N GLU A 89 18.12 -2.05 -12.93
CA GLU A 89 18.60 -3.14 -13.79
C GLU A 89 17.48 -3.78 -14.63
N GLY A 90 16.22 -3.40 -14.40
CA GLY A 90 15.06 -4.00 -15.07
C GLY A 90 14.73 -5.41 -14.55
N ASP A 91 15.25 -5.80 -13.38
CA ASP A 91 14.93 -7.08 -12.74
C ASP A 91 13.55 -7.02 -12.06
N CYS A 92 12.52 -7.14 -12.90
CA CYS A 92 11.13 -7.12 -12.46
C CYS A 92 10.83 -8.19 -11.40
N ARG A 93 11.44 -9.38 -11.50
CA ARG A 93 11.18 -10.49 -10.58
C ARG A 93 11.67 -10.20 -9.16
N THR A 94 12.87 -9.66 -9.02
CA THR A 94 13.41 -9.26 -7.72
C THR A 94 12.57 -8.12 -7.13
N ALA A 95 12.16 -7.15 -7.94
CA ALA A 95 11.28 -6.07 -7.50
C ALA A 95 9.90 -6.57 -7.06
N GLU A 96 9.27 -7.50 -7.80
CA GLU A 96 8.00 -8.17 -7.44
C GLU A 96 8.07 -8.85 -6.08
N ASN A 97 9.11 -9.66 -5.87
CA ASN A 97 9.30 -10.40 -4.63
C ASN A 97 9.45 -9.44 -3.45
N PHE A 98 10.32 -8.44 -3.58
CA PHE A 98 10.55 -7.45 -2.54
C PHE A 98 9.26 -6.71 -2.15
N ILE A 99 8.53 -6.20 -3.14
CA ILE A 99 7.26 -5.47 -2.89
C ILE A 99 6.21 -6.39 -2.26
N SER A 100 6.09 -7.63 -2.75
CA SER A 100 5.14 -8.62 -2.22
C SER A 100 5.44 -8.99 -0.76
N GLU A 101 6.71 -9.16 -0.39
CA GLU A 101 7.14 -9.39 0.99
C GLU A 101 6.74 -8.24 1.92
N GLN A 102 6.98 -6.99 1.49
CA GLN A 102 6.56 -5.83 2.28
C GLN A 102 5.03 -5.73 2.39
N LEU A 103 4.29 -6.13 1.37
CA LEU A 103 2.83 -6.19 1.41
C LEU A 103 2.32 -7.24 2.38
N LEU A 104 2.98 -8.40 2.51
CA LEU A 104 2.58 -9.45 3.46
C LEU A 104 2.53 -8.93 4.90
N ASP A 105 3.48 -8.09 5.26
CA ASP A 105 3.60 -7.53 6.61
C ASP A 105 2.67 -6.33 6.87
N THR A 106 2.20 -5.65 5.83
CA THR A 106 1.57 -4.33 5.97
C THR A 106 0.08 -4.30 5.70
N ILE A 107 -0.48 -5.24 4.96
CA ILE A 107 -1.91 -5.23 4.57
C ILE A 107 -2.78 -6.08 5.49
N SER A 108 -3.84 -5.48 6.00
CA SER A 108 -5.03 -6.19 6.48
C SER A 108 -5.88 -6.67 5.29
N TYR A 109 -6.53 -7.83 5.40
CA TYR A 109 -7.31 -8.51 4.36
C TYR A 109 -8.47 -7.71 3.73
N PHE A 110 -8.69 -6.45 4.10
CA PHE A 110 -9.90 -5.70 3.79
C PHE A 110 -9.70 -4.40 2.99
N ASP A 111 -8.49 -4.02 2.63
CA ASP A 111 -8.25 -2.74 1.96
C ASP A 111 -7.38 -2.92 0.71
N TYR A 112 -8.01 -3.35 -0.38
CA TYR A 112 -7.38 -3.55 -1.69
C TYR A 112 -7.68 -2.41 -2.68
N ALA A 113 -7.98 -1.21 -2.18
CA ALA A 113 -8.20 -0.06 -3.05
C ALA A 113 -6.88 0.36 -3.73
N GLU A 114 -6.94 0.73 -4.99
CA GLU A 114 -5.80 1.24 -5.77
C GLU A 114 -5.07 2.37 -5.03
N SER A 115 -5.84 3.22 -4.38
CA SER A 115 -5.32 4.31 -3.56
C SER A 115 -4.41 3.86 -2.41
N TYR A 116 -4.61 2.66 -1.90
CA TYR A 116 -3.75 2.08 -0.87
C TYR A 116 -2.40 1.68 -1.47
N TYR A 117 -2.42 0.91 -2.57
CA TYR A 117 -1.19 0.45 -3.22
C TYR A 117 -0.33 1.60 -3.73
N HIS A 118 -0.99 2.65 -4.27
CA HIS A 118 -0.30 3.87 -4.66
C HIS A 118 0.41 4.53 -3.47
N GLY A 119 -0.28 4.75 -2.35
CA GLY A 119 0.31 5.33 -1.14
C GLY A 119 1.40 4.44 -0.53
N PHE A 120 1.20 3.12 -0.54
CA PHE A 120 2.17 2.13 -0.09
C PHE A 120 3.46 2.20 -0.93
N LEU A 121 3.35 2.14 -2.26
CA LEU A 121 4.52 2.14 -3.15
C LEU A 121 5.24 3.50 -3.11
N ALA A 122 4.49 4.62 -3.08
CA ALA A 122 5.08 5.95 -2.91
C ALA A 122 5.88 6.05 -1.60
N GLY A 123 5.34 5.54 -0.49
CA GLY A 123 6.04 5.50 0.80
C GLY A 123 7.26 4.58 0.78
N LEU A 124 7.14 3.40 0.17
CA LEU A 124 8.24 2.45 0.06
C LEU A 124 9.43 3.01 -0.75
N LEU A 125 9.15 3.75 -1.81
CA LEU A 125 10.17 4.33 -2.68
C LEU A 125 10.71 5.67 -2.16
N LYS A 126 9.95 6.40 -1.34
CA LYS A 126 10.35 7.70 -0.81
C LYS A 126 11.61 7.60 0.06
N GLY A 127 12.65 8.35 -0.33
CA GLY A 127 13.94 8.33 0.35
C GLY A 127 14.74 7.03 0.14
N ALA A 128 14.34 6.19 -0.81
CA ALA A 128 15.13 5.03 -1.23
C ALA A 128 16.10 5.45 -2.35
N GLY A 129 17.40 5.32 -2.08
CA GLY A 129 18.43 5.68 -3.04
C GLY A 129 18.50 7.17 -3.40
N PRO A 130 19.07 7.51 -4.57
CA PRO A 130 19.32 8.88 -5.00
C PRO A 130 18.11 9.56 -5.65
N TYR A 131 16.93 8.94 -5.59
CA TYR A 131 15.76 9.39 -6.33
C TYR A 131 14.86 10.32 -5.51
N GLU A 132 14.30 11.32 -6.19
CA GLU A 132 13.10 12.03 -5.76
C GLU A 132 11.87 11.29 -6.29
N VAL A 133 10.90 11.07 -5.43
CA VAL A 133 9.63 10.42 -5.80
C VAL A 133 8.55 11.48 -5.95
N VAL A 134 8.01 11.61 -7.15
CA VAL A 134 6.89 12.48 -7.47
C VAL A 134 5.63 11.62 -7.62
N SER A 135 4.60 11.94 -6.85
CA SER A 135 3.31 11.25 -6.84
C SER A 135 2.23 12.17 -7.40
N ASN A 136 1.48 11.72 -8.40
CA ASN A 136 0.51 12.55 -9.14
C ASN A 136 -0.95 12.12 -8.97
N ARG A 137 -1.32 11.58 -7.81
CA ARG A 137 -2.64 11.00 -7.54
C ARG A 137 -3.84 11.95 -7.76
N GLU A 138 -3.65 13.26 -7.70
CA GLU A 138 -4.76 14.23 -7.73
C GLU A 138 -5.13 14.76 -9.11
N SER A 139 -4.38 14.42 -10.14
CA SER A 139 -4.61 14.93 -11.49
C SER A 139 -5.09 13.83 -12.43
N GLY A 140 -6.39 13.59 -12.47
CA GLY A 140 -7.03 12.67 -13.43
C GLY A 140 -6.82 12.99 -14.91
N THR A 141 -5.85 13.83 -15.25
CA THR A 141 -5.52 14.29 -16.58
C THR A 141 -4.06 14.05 -16.91
N GLY A 142 -3.75 12.83 -17.35
CA GLY A 142 -2.55 12.61 -18.16
C GLY A 142 -1.20 12.67 -17.45
N ARG A 143 -1.11 12.28 -16.18
CA ARG A 143 0.17 12.14 -15.46
C ARG A 143 0.33 10.71 -14.94
N PRO A 144 1.56 10.14 -14.92
CA PRO A 144 1.79 8.82 -14.36
C PRO A 144 1.56 8.83 -12.85
N ASP A 145 1.26 7.67 -12.29
CA ASP A 145 1.02 7.53 -10.85
C ASP A 145 2.25 7.90 -10.03
N LEU A 146 3.41 7.40 -10.41
CA LEU A 146 4.68 7.71 -9.74
C LEU A 146 5.80 7.96 -10.76
N ILE A 147 6.63 8.94 -10.46
CA ILE A 147 7.89 9.19 -11.18
C ILE A 147 9.01 9.19 -10.15
N LEU A 148 10.09 8.46 -10.45
CA LEU A 148 11.37 8.56 -9.74
C LEU A 148 12.34 9.34 -10.61
N ARG A 149 12.90 10.40 -10.07
CA ARG A 149 13.90 11.25 -10.74
C ARG A 149 15.20 11.22 -9.96
N GLU A 150 16.28 10.81 -10.58
CA GLU A 150 17.61 10.90 -9.95
C GLU A 150 17.99 12.37 -9.72
N LYS A 151 18.46 12.69 -8.50
CA LYS A 151 18.79 14.07 -8.10
C LYS A 151 20.14 14.54 -8.67
N LYS A 152 20.37 14.31 -9.94
CA LYS A 152 21.56 14.80 -10.64
C LYS A 152 21.21 15.24 -12.06
N PHE A 153 22.04 16.13 -12.62
CA PHE A 153 21.92 16.54 -14.00
C PHE A 153 22.13 15.34 -14.95
N MET A 154 21.25 15.19 -15.93
CA MET A 154 21.22 14.04 -16.86
C MET A 154 21.12 12.68 -16.14
N GLY A 155 20.43 12.65 -15.03
CA GLY A 155 20.19 11.43 -14.27
C GLY A 155 19.19 10.50 -14.92
N LYS A 156 19.02 9.32 -14.32
CA LYS A 156 17.98 8.37 -14.71
C LYS A 156 16.61 8.82 -14.22
N ALA A 157 15.56 8.41 -14.93
CA ALA A 157 14.20 8.50 -14.42
C ALA A 157 13.46 7.16 -14.59
N MET A 158 12.45 6.95 -13.78
CA MET A 158 11.57 5.77 -13.87
C MET A 158 10.13 6.25 -13.81
N VAL A 159 9.31 5.75 -14.71
CA VAL A 159 7.85 5.98 -14.76
C VAL A 159 7.16 4.72 -14.33
N LEU A 160 6.31 4.82 -13.30
CA LEU A 160 5.55 3.70 -12.77
C LEU A 160 4.06 4.01 -12.90
N GLU A 161 3.33 3.11 -13.54
CA GLU A 161 1.89 3.14 -13.65
C GLU A 161 1.29 1.94 -12.93
N LEU A 162 0.28 2.16 -12.09
CA LEU A 162 -0.28 1.17 -11.20
C LEU A 162 -1.67 0.75 -11.64
N LYS A 163 -1.96 -0.52 -11.51
CA LYS A 163 -3.29 -1.10 -11.69
C LYS A 163 -3.61 -2.07 -10.56
N THR A 164 -4.88 -2.35 -10.38
CA THR A 164 -5.35 -3.42 -9.50
C THR A 164 -6.10 -4.46 -10.31
N ALA A 165 -5.96 -5.72 -9.95
CA ALA A 165 -6.70 -6.83 -10.54
C ALA A 165 -7.72 -7.38 -9.56
N GLU A 166 -8.84 -7.88 -10.07
CA GLU A 166 -9.85 -8.61 -9.28
C GLU A 166 -9.50 -10.08 -9.12
N ARG A 167 -8.69 -10.63 -10.05
CA ARG A 167 -8.24 -12.02 -10.07
C ARG A 167 -6.74 -12.08 -10.31
N PHE A 168 -6.10 -13.11 -9.80
CA PHE A 168 -4.68 -13.34 -10.03
C PHE A 168 -4.36 -13.54 -11.53
N SER A 169 -5.24 -14.20 -12.27
CA SER A 169 -5.10 -14.41 -13.72
C SER A 169 -5.02 -13.14 -14.55
N ASP A 170 -5.56 -12.04 -14.04
CA ASP A 170 -5.71 -10.81 -14.80
C ASP A 170 -4.52 -9.85 -14.60
N MET A 171 -3.59 -10.20 -13.69
CA MET A 171 -2.50 -9.31 -13.29
C MET A 171 -1.58 -8.95 -14.46
N GLU A 172 -1.24 -9.92 -15.32
CA GLU A 172 -0.34 -9.69 -16.46
C GLU A 172 -0.96 -8.75 -17.48
N ALA A 173 -2.22 -8.99 -17.85
CA ALA A 173 -2.96 -8.11 -18.76
C ALA A 173 -3.11 -6.66 -18.18
N LYS A 174 -3.24 -6.55 -16.86
CA LYS A 174 -3.29 -5.24 -16.19
C LYS A 174 -1.92 -4.53 -16.17
N CYS A 175 -0.81 -5.26 -16.10
CA CYS A 175 0.51 -4.68 -16.28
C CYS A 175 0.72 -4.17 -17.71
N GLU A 176 0.25 -4.94 -18.71
CA GLU A 176 0.30 -4.52 -20.13
C GLU A 176 -0.55 -3.26 -20.36
N GLU A 177 -1.75 -3.19 -19.77
CA GLU A 177 -2.62 -1.99 -19.80
C GLU A 177 -1.87 -0.78 -19.19
N ALA A 178 -1.18 -0.95 -18.08
CA ALA A 178 -0.37 0.10 -17.45
C ALA A 178 0.77 0.55 -18.37
N MET A 179 1.50 -0.38 -18.98
CA MET A 179 2.56 -0.07 -19.94
C MET A 179 2.04 0.69 -21.16
N GLN A 180 0.89 0.25 -21.72
CA GLN A 180 0.26 0.93 -22.83
C GLN A 180 -0.14 2.38 -22.46
N GLN A 181 -0.64 2.58 -21.24
CA GLN A 181 -0.99 3.92 -20.75
C GLN A 181 0.24 4.85 -20.67
N ILE A 182 1.42 4.32 -20.26
CA ILE A 182 2.68 5.10 -20.25
C ILE A 182 3.05 5.54 -21.67
N GLU A 183 2.91 4.65 -22.68
CA GLU A 183 3.21 4.96 -24.08
C GLU A 183 2.22 6.00 -24.66
N ASP A 184 0.92 5.75 -24.50
CA ASP A 184 -0.15 6.59 -25.07
C ASP A 184 -0.11 8.03 -24.56
N ARG A 185 0.46 8.25 -23.38
CA ARG A 185 0.50 9.56 -22.72
C ARG A 185 1.82 10.30 -22.84
N ASN A 186 2.77 9.77 -23.59
CA ASN A 186 4.08 10.38 -23.86
C ASN A 186 4.85 10.85 -22.61
N TYR A 187 4.69 10.16 -21.47
CA TYR A 187 5.35 10.53 -20.22
C TYR A 187 6.88 10.51 -20.33
N VAL A 188 7.40 9.60 -21.14
CA VAL A 188 8.83 9.40 -21.37
C VAL A 188 9.43 10.58 -22.12
N GLU A 189 8.75 11.08 -23.15
CA GLU A 189 9.24 12.23 -23.95
C GLU A 189 9.44 13.47 -23.10
N SER A 190 8.44 13.78 -22.24
CA SER A 190 8.56 14.92 -21.33
C SER A 190 9.76 14.81 -20.39
N LEU A 191 10.06 13.62 -19.85
CA LEU A 191 11.23 13.40 -18.99
C LEU A 191 12.56 13.48 -19.80
N MET A 192 12.54 13.02 -21.04
CA MET A 192 13.70 13.13 -21.92
C MET A 192 14.00 14.60 -22.29
N ASP A 193 12.96 15.41 -22.49
CA ASP A 193 13.07 16.85 -22.74
C ASP A 193 13.61 17.58 -21.51
N ASP A 194 13.25 17.12 -20.31
CA ASP A 194 13.81 17.59 -19.03
C ASP A 194 15.27 17.11 -18.79
N GLY A 195 15.82 16.30 -19.72
CA GLY A 195 17.23 15.87 -19.71
C GLY A 195 17.49 14.53 -19.01
N TYR A 196 16.45 13.80 -18.57
CA TYR A 196 16.64 12.49 -17.94
C TYR A 196 16.93 11.39 -18.96
N ARG A 197 18.00 10.61 -18.75
CA ARG A 197 18.38 9.46 -19.60
C ARG A 197 19.20 8.43 -18.82
N PRO A 198 18.87 7.11 -18.89
CA PRO A 198 17.68 6.57 -19.53
C PRO A 198 16.39 6.84 -18.71
N VAL A 199 15.24 6.72 -19.37
CA VAL A 199 13.92 6.69 -18.73
C VAL A 199 13.41 5.27 -18.80
N LEU A 200 13.28 4.61 -17.65
CA LEU A 200 12.74 3.25 -17.51
C LEU A 200 11.24 3.31 -17.26
N LYS A 201 10.51 2.30 -17.74
CA LYS A 201 9.05 2.23 -17.66
C LYS A 201 8.62 0.96 -16.94
N TYR A 202 7.65 1.07 -16.03
CA TYR A 202 7.12 -0.05 -15.25
C TYR A 202 5.61 0.00 -15.17
N GLY A 203 4.95 -1.03 -15.70
CA GLY A 203 3.56 -1.33 -15.44
C GLY A 203 3.47 -2.27 -14.24
N ILE A 204 2.77 -1.86 -13.20
CA ILE A 204 2.69 -2.58 -11.92
C ILE A 204 1.24 -2.92 -11.62
N CYS A 205 0.96 -4.19 -11.36
CA CYS A 205 -0.37 -4.63 -10.96
C CYS A 205 -0.35 -5.28 -9.59
N PHE A 206 -1.34 -4.94 -8.77
CA PHE A 206 -1.55 -5.50 -7.45
C PHE A 206 -2.80 -6.37 -7.40
N PHE A 207 -2.67 -7.52 -6.75
CA PHE A 207 -3.78 -8.36 -6.36
C PHE A 207 -3.56 -8.87 -4.93
N LYS A 208 -4.42 -8.46 -3.99
CA LYS A 208 -4.27 -8.79 -2.56
C LYS A 208 -2.88 -8.43 -2.06
N LYS A 209 -2.09 -9.43 -1.65
CA LYS A 209 -0.72 -9.27 -1.15
C LYS A 209 0.35 -9.55 -2.20
N GLY A 210 -0.05 -9.72 -3.45
CA GLY A 210 0.86 -9.97 -4.57
C GLY A 210 1.04 -8.76 -5.45
N CYS A 211 2.22 -8.70 -6.07
CA CYS A 211 2.62 -7.70 -7.04
C CYS A 211 3.11 -8.40 -8.30
N ARG A 212 2.79 -7.86 -9.47
CA ARG A 212 3.36 -8.23 -10.77
C ARG A 212 3.90 -6.97 -11.42
N ILE A 213 5.06 -7.07 -12.08
CA ILE A 213 5.73 -5.95 -12.73
C ILE A 213 6.17 -6.35 -14.14
N ILE A 214 5.90 -5.49 -15.10
CA ILE A 214 6.48 -5.55 -16.44
C ILE A 214 7.28 -4.27 -16.65
N GLY A 215 8.51 -4.36 -17.16
CA GLY A 215 9.40 -3.23 -17.39
C GLY A 215 10.07 -3.22 -18.75
N LYS A 216 10.41 -2.05 -19.22
CA LYS A 216 11.23 -1.79 -20.43
C LYS A 216 12.21 -0.66 -20.16
#